data_9bc47ec87820b0f45ff2956c0d50aad1
#
_entry.id   9bc47ec87820b0f45ff2956c0d50aad1
#
_cell.length_a   1.000
_cell.length_b   1.000
_cell.length_c   1.000
_cell.angle_alpha   90.00
_cell.angle_beta   90.00
_cell.angle_gamma   90.00
#
_symmetry.space_group_name_H-M   'P 1'
#
loop_
_entity.id
_entity.type
_entity.pdbx_description
1 polymer ?
#
loop_
_entity_poly.entity_id
_entity_poly.type
_entity_poly.pdbx_seq_one_letter_code
_entity_poly.pdbx_strand_id
1 'polypeptide(L)'
;LGDLLNANIVCAGYADRPKVISNVSLTVNSGEIAGLIGANGAGKSTVIKAILGLSREMEGCIEWNDSSYAYIPERPSFYDELTLWEHLELTGSLRGIESGEWRERAGRLLDEFSLTAVKHELPSGFSKGMQQKLMLMQAFLAKPDIYIIDEPFIGLDPISTKLFTDMLIAEKERGAGILMCTHVLDTAEKICDRFYLLDQGALLLQGALEELQERTGGRSLLDCFYSAVRGSQR
;
A
#
# COMPACT_ATOMS: atom_id res chain seq x y z
N LEU A 1 -10.92 -8.79 -16.14
CA LEU A 1 -10.15 -8.01 -15.18
C LEU A 1 -9.13 -7.20 -15.97
N GLY A 2 -9.19 -5.87 -15.91
CA GLY A 2 -8.23 -5.02 -16.63
C GLY A 2 -7.07 -4.66 -15.71
N ASP A 3 -5.88 -4.50 -16.28
CA ASP A 3 -4.71 -3.99 -15.58
C ASP A 3 -4.97 -2.51 -15.22
N LEU A 4 -4.87 -2.17 -13.95
CA LEU A 4 -5.01 -0.79 -13.47
C LEU A 4 -3.66 -0.07 -13.43
N LEU A 5 -2.59 -0.82 -13.13
CA LEU A 5 -1.21 -0.32 -13.04
C LEU A 5 -0.26 -1.35 -13.65
N ASN A 6 0.58 -0.90 -14.58
CA ASN A 6 1.74 -1.65 -15.06
C ASN A 6 3.00 -0.84 -14.76
N ALA A 7 3.91 -1.43 -14.01
CA ALA A 7 5.21 -0.84 -13.71
C ALA A 7 6.33 -1.73 -14.27
N ASN A 8 7.13 -1.17 -15.17
CA ASN A 8 8.32 -1.82 -15.71
C ASN A 8 9.53 -0.92 -15.43
N ILE A 9 10.20 -1.18 -14.33
CA ILE A 9 11.31 -0.37 -13.81
C ILE A 9 12.63 -1.07 -14.16
N VAL A 10 13.39 -0.48 -15.08
CA VAL A 10 14.73 -0.95 -15.45
C VAL A 10 15.69 -0.69 -14.29
N CYS A 11 15.71 0.53 -13.77
CA CYS A 11 16.37 0.85 -12.51
C CYS A 11 15.74 2.08 -11.85
N ALA A 12 15.85 2.17 -10.53
CA ALA A 12 15.50 3.37 -9.78
C ALA A 12 16.32 3.48 -8.48
N GLY A 13 16.46 4.72 -8.01
CA GLY A 13 17.21 5.01 -6.79
C GLY A 13 17.13 6.48 -6.38
N TYR A 14 18.20 6.92 -5.74
CA TYR A 14 18.36 8.28 -5.21
C TYR A 14 19.63 8.91 -5.80
N ALA A 15 19.80 10.22 -5.69
CA ALA A 15 20.92 10.95 -6.27
C ALA A 15 22.30 10.41 -5.81
N ASP A 16 22.39 9.98 -4.56
CA ASP A 16 23.61 9.37 -3.96
C ASP A 16 23.72 7.86 -4.23
N ARG A 17 22.63 7.23 -4.64
CA ARG A 17 22.55 5.79 -4.91
C ARG A 17 21.55 5.53 -6.05
N PRO A 18 21.93 5.74 -7.32
CA PRO A 18 21.01 5.75 -8.46
C PRO A 18 20.40 4.38 -8.80
N LYS A 19 21.01 3.28 -8.33
CA LYS A 19 20.53 1.91 -8.56
C LYS A 19 20.28 1.20 -7.23
N VAL A 20 19.15 1.51 -6.59
CA VAL A 20 18.65 0.78 -5.42
C VAL A 20 17.85 -0.44 -5.83
N ILE A 21 17.08 -0.31 -6.92
CA ILE A 21 16.32 -1.41 -7.52
C ILE A 21 16.64 -1.56 -9.00
N SER A 22 16.53 -2.78 -9.53
CA SER A 22 16.80 -3.11 -10.93
C SER A 22 15.88 -4.21 -11.44
N ASN A 23 15.37 -4.05 -12.67
CA ASN A 23 14.54 -5.02 -13.38
C ASN A 23 13.32 -5.48 -12.55
N VAL A 24 12.56 -4.53 -12.06
CA VAL A 24 11.32 -4.79 -11.31
C VAL A 24 10.13 -4.57 -12.25
N SER A 25 9.42 -5.64 -12.57
CA SER A 25 8.17 -5.58 -13.31
C SER A 25 7.03 -6.08 -12.44
N LEU A 26 5.97 -5.29 -12.29
CA LEU A 26 4.78 -5.65 -11.55
C LEU A 26 3.52 -5.07 -12.20
N THR A 27 2.42 -5.75 -11.97
CA THR A 27 1.08 -5.36 -12.43
C THR A 27 0.12 -5.41 -11.25
N VAL A 28 -0.83 -4.48 -11.21
CA VAL A 28 -1.95 -4.52 -10.26
C VAL A 28 -3.24 -4.54 -11.06
N ASN A 29 -4.03 -5.58 -10.85
CA ASN A 29 -5.29 -5.77 -11.54
C ASN A 29 -6.48 -5.24 -10.73
N SER A 30 -7.59 -4.97 -11.42
CA SER A 30 -8.88 -4.70 -10.78
C SER A 30 -9.29 -5.90 -9.92
N GLY A 31 -9.71 -5.65 -8.67
CA GLY A 31 -10.14 -6.68 -7.73
C GLY A 31 -9.02 -7.62 -7.26
N GLU A 32 -7.77 -7.15 -7.22
CA GLU A 32 -6.61 -7.90 -6.78
C GLU A 32 -5.88 -7.19 -5.62
N ILE A 33 -5.43 -7.95 -4.64
CA ILE A 33 -4.46 -7.49 -3.65
C ILE A 33 -3.10 -8.09 -4.00
N ALA A 34 -2.18 -7.25 -4.45
CA ALA A 34 -0.81 -7.60 -4.77
C ALA A 34 0.12 -7.24 -3.61
N GLY A 35 0.83 -8.22 -3.07
CA GLY A 35 1.80 -8.05 -1.99
C GLY A 35 3.22 -7.88 -2.53
N LEU A 36 3.86 -6.74 -2.30
CA LEU A 36 5.30 -6.56 -2.51
C LEU A 36 6.04 -6.90 -1.21
N ILE A 37 6.65 -8.07 -1.19
CA ILE A 37 7.23 -8.69 -0.01
C ILE A 37 8.75 -8.59 -0.05
N GLY A 38 9.35 -8.23 1.08
CA GLY A 38 10.81 -8.17 1.20
C GLY A 38 11.25 -7.71 2.58
N ALA A 39 12.47 -8.01 2.95
CA ALA A 39 13.07 -7.55 4.18
C ALA A 39 13.19 -6.00 4.21
N ASN A 40 13.47 -5.44 5.39
CA ASN A 40 13.80 -4.02 5.49
C ASN A 40 15.07 -3.73 4.69
N GLY A 41 15.02 -2.67 3.86
CA GLY A 41 16.10 -2.33 2.95
C GLY A 41 16.11 -3.10 1.62
N ALA A 42 15.18 -4.02 1.36
CA ALA A 42 15.10 -4.76 0.09
C ALA A 42 14.75 -3.87 -1.13
N GLY A 43 14.25 -2.64 -0.91
CA GLY A 43 13.92 -1.71 -1.98
C GLY A 43 12.41 -1.45 -2.17
N LYS A 44 11.53 -2.00 -1.31
CA LYS A 44 10.06 -1.85 -1.42
C LYS A 44 9.61 -0.39 -1.55
N SER A 45 10.01 0.47 -0.62
CA SER A 45 9.65 1.90 -0.66
C SER A 45 10.28 2.63 -1.86
N THR A 46 11.39 2.13 -2.43
CA THR A 46 11.96 2.67 -3.68
C THR A 46 11.10 2.28 -4.87
N VAL A 47 10.56 1.05 -4.92
CA VAL A 47 9.57 0.63 -5.93
C VAL A 47 8.34 1.54 -5.87
N ILE A 48 7.75 1.75 -4.68
CA ILE A 48 6.61 2.66 -4.52
C ILE A 48 6.94 4.07 -5.00
N LYS A 49 8.08 4.63 -4.59
CA LYS A 49 8.49 5.98 -5.01
C LYS A 49 8.69 6.09 -6.52
N ALA A 50 9.24 5.06 -7.16
CA ALA A 50 9.37 5.00 -8.61
C ALA A 50 7.98 4.98 -9.29
N ILE A 51 7.05 4.15 -8.82
CA ILE A 51 5.68 4.09 -9.31
C ILE A 51 4.97 5.44 -9.18
N LEU A 52 5.13 6.13 -8.05
CA LEU A 52 4.52 7.44 -7.78
C LEU A 52 5.22 8.62 -8.50
N GLY A 53 6.28 8.36 -9.27
CA GLY A 53 7.05 9.42 -9.93
C GLY A 53 7.88 10.29 -8.97
N LEU A 54 8.12 9.79 -7.75
CA LEU A 54 8.89 10.50 -6.71
C LEU A 54 10.40 10.18 -6.76
N SER A 55 10.81 9.24 -7.61
CA SER A 55 12.22 8.92 -7.84
C SER A 55 12.76 9.74 -9.01
N ARG A 56 13.77 10.57 -8.78
CA ARG A 56 14.41 11.37 -9.83
C ARG A 56 15.27 10.52 -10.76
N GLU A 57 15.86 9.47 -10.24
CA GLU A 57 16.75 8.54 -10.94
C GLU A 57 15.99 7.25 -11.24
N MET A 58 15.07 7.31 -12.24
CA MET A 58 14.27 6.17 -12.66
C MET A 58 14.31 6.01 -14.17
N GLU A 59 14.64 4.80 -14.63
CA GLU A 59 14.53 4.34 -16.00
C GLU A 59 13.45 3.27 -16.09
N GLY A 60 12.58 3.36 -17.10
CA GLY A 60 11.48 2.43 -17.29
C GLY A 60 10.18 3.12 -17.67
N CYS A 61 9.07 2.40 -17.53
CA CYS A 61 7.75 2.91 -17.85
C CYS A 61 6.75 2.56 -16.74
N ILE A 62 5.91 3.51 -16.37
CA ILE A 62 4.78 3.34 -15.44
C ILE A 62 3.50 3.74 -16.16
N GLU A 63 2.56 2.81 -16.27
CA GLU A 63 1.28 3.01 -16.93
C GLU A 63 0.15 2.84 -15.93
N TRP A 64 -0.67 3.89 -15.76
CA TRP A 64 -1.76 3.95 -14.78
C TRP A 64 -3.14 3.61 -15.35
N ASN A 65 -3.25 3.42 -16.67
CA ASN A 65 -4.47 3.05 -17.38
C ASN A 65 -5.70 3.89 -16.97
N ASP A 66 -5.52 5.21 -16.88
CA ASP A 66 -6.52 6.22 -16.44
C ASP A 66 -7.07 5.99 -15.02
N SER A 67 -6.37 5.22 -14.19
CA SER A 67 -6.81 4.89 -12.84
C SER A 67 -6.42 5.96 -11.83
N SER A 68 -7.35 6.31 -10.95
CA SER A 68 -7.07 7.15 -9.78
C SER A 68 -6.38 6.33 -8.68
N TYR A 69 -5.52 6.96 -7.89
CA TYR A 69 -4.87 6.27 -6.78
C TYR A 69 -4.94 7.03 -5.46
N ALA A 70 -4.80 6.31 -4.35
CA ALA A 70 -4.45 6.84 -3.03
C ALA A 70 -3.19 6.16 -2.52
N TYR A 71 -2.33 6.95 -1.90
CA TYR A 71 -1.10 6.46 -1.27
C TYR A 71 -1.18 6.56 0.24
N ILE A 72 -0.89 5.46 0.91
CA ILE A 72 -0.78 5.37 2.37
C ILE A 72 0.69 5.12 2.70
N PRO A 73 1.44 6.14 3.17
CA PRO A 73 2.85 5.99 3.51
C PRO A 73 3.08 5.24 4.83
N GLU A 74 4.26 4.65 5.00
CA GLU A 74 4.70 4.03 6.25
C GLU A 74 4.61 4.98 7.45
N ARG A 75 4.99 6.26 7.23
CA ARG A 75 4.93 7.30 8.27
C ARG A 75 3.80 8.25 7.97
N PRO A 76 2.89 8.48 8.94
CA PRO A 76 1.83 9.45 8.76
C PRO A 76 2.38 10.82 8.36
N SER A 77 1.73 11.44 7.38
CA SER A 77 2.01 12.79 6.90
C SER A 77 0.69 13.56 6.85
N PHE A 78 0.63 14.68 7.52
CA PHE A 78 -0.57 15.50 7.64
C PHE A 78 -0.18 16.99 7.74
N TYR A 79 -1.15 17.86 7.60
CA TYR A 79 -0.98 19.30 7.82
C TYR A 79 -1.15 19.62 9.29
N ASP A 80 -0.15 20.23 9.90
CA ASP A 80 -0.13 20.50 11.35
C ASP A 80 -1.24 21.46 11.81
N GLU A 81 -1.74 22.30 10.89
CA GLU A 81 -2.74 23.33 11.15
C GLU A 81 -4.19 22.86 10.94
N LEU A 82 -4.39 21.67 10.36
CA LEU A 82 -5.72 21.13 10.08
C LEU A 82 -6.12 20.11 11.14
N THR A 83 -7.36 20.21 11.60
CA THR A 83 -8.00 19.19 12.45
C THR A 83 -8.22 17.89 11.64
N LEU A 84 -8.52 16.80 12.32
CA LEU A 84 -8.87 15.54 11.65
C LEU A 84 -10.05 15.73 10.68
N TRP A 85 -11.10 16.46 11.09
CA TRP A 85 -12.24 16.74 10.24
C TRP A 85 -11.87 17.55 8.99
N GLU A 86 -11.05 18.58 9.14
CA GLU A 86 -10.60 19.41 8.02
C GLU A 86 -9.72 18.65 7.02
N HIS A 87 -8.94 17.65 7.49
CA HIS A 87 -8.24 16.73 6.59
C HIS A 87 -9.20 15.91 5.73
N LEU A 88 -10.29 15.40 6.31
CA LEU A 88 -11.30 14.66 5.56
C LEU A 88 -12.07 15.58 4.59
N GLU A 89 -12.40 16.82 5.02
CA GLU A 89 -13.01 17.83 4.17
C GLU A 89 -12.12 18.21 2.99
N LEU A 90 -10.82 18.42 3.24
CA LEU A 90 -9.83 18.69 2.20
C LEU A 90 -9.76 17.54 1.19
N THR A 91 -9.72 16.31 1.68
CA THR A 91 -9.72 15.11 0.82
C THR A 91 -10.98 15.04 -0.04
N GLY A 92 -12.16 15.22 0.55
CA GLY A 92 -13.44 15.24 -0.17
C GLY A 92 -13.49 16.33 -1.26
N SER A 93 -13.01 17.51 -0.92
CA SER A 93 -12.95 18.66 -1.83
C SER A 93 -12.00 18.44 -3.01
N LEU A 94 -10.78 17.96 -2.74
CA LEU A 94 -9.77 17.69 -3.77
C LEU A 94 -10.20 16.56 -4.73
N ARG A 95 -10.98 15.61 -4.23
CA ARG A 95 -11.54 14.50 -5.04
C ARG A 95 -12.86 14.87 -5.75
N GLY A 96 -13.38 16.07 -5.54
CA GLY A 96 -14.64 16.52 -6.14
C GLY A 96 -15.86 15.74 -5.63
N ILE A 97 -15.79 15.17 -4.43
CA ILE A 97 -16.91 14.41 -3.83
C ILE A 97 -17.94 15.42 -3.33
N GLU A 98 -19.22 15.15 -3.62
CA GLU A 98 -20.31 16.02 -3.20
C GLU A 98 -20.34 16.18 -1.66
N SER A 99 -20.71 17.39 -1.20
CA SER A 99 -20.57 17.81 0.20
C SER A 99 -21.34 16.88 1.18
N GLY A 100 -22.51 16.42 0.82
CA GLY A 100 -23.31 15.50 1.63
C GLY A 100 -22.67 14.11 1.69
N GLU A 101 -22.20 13.64 0.56
CA GLU A 101 -21.61 12.32 0.41
C GLU A 101 -20.29 12.14 1.18
N TRP A 102 -19.34 13.10 1.06
CA TRP A 102 -18.09 12.95 1.80
C TRP A 102 -18.30 13.07 3.31
N ARG A 103 -19.24 13.92 3.78
CA ARG A 103 -19.55 14.04 5.21
C ARG A 103 -20.15 12.75 5.79
N GLU A 104 -21.04 12.11 5.04
CA GLU A 104 -21.62 10.82 5.46
C GLU A 104 -20.54 9.74 5.52
N ARG A 105 -19.67 9.64 4.50
CA ARG A 105 -18.54 8.69 4.49
C ARG A 105 -17.57 8.97 5.64
N ALA A 106 -17.19 10.23 5.85
CA ALA A 106 -16.31 10.65 6.93
C ALA A 106 -16.88 10.32 8.31
N GLY A 107 -18.19 10.55 8.51
CA GLY A 107 -18.89 10.19 9.75
C GLY A 107 -18.78 8.69 10.04
N ARG A 108 -19.08 7.84 9.05
CA ARG A 108 -18.93 6.38 9.19
C ARG A 108 -17.49 5.96 9.53
N LEU A 109 -16.49 6.50 8.83
CA LEU A 109 -15.08 6.20 9.10
C LEU A 109 -14.65 6.65 10.50
N LEU A 110 -15.10 7.81 10.97
CA LEU A 110 -14.84 8.28 12.33
C LEU A 110 -15.38 7.32 13.39
N ASP A 111 -16.58 6.80 13.20
CA ASP A 111 -17.19 5.84 14.12
C ASP A 111 -16.44 4.49 14.08
N GLU A 112 -16.16 3.96 12.90
CA GLU A 112 -15.43 2.70 12.70
C GLU A 112 -14.04 2.72 13.34
N PHE A 113 -13.28 3.82 13.14
CA PHE A 113 -11.97 4.00 13.74
C PHE A 113 -11.99 4.54 15.18
N SER A 114 -13.18 4.80 15.75
CA SER A 114 -13.40 5.33 17.10
C SER A 114 -12.70 6.67 17.33
N LEU A 115 -12.75 7.57 16.36
CA LEU A 115 -12.14 8.92 16.40
C LEU A 115 -13.17 10.05 16.41
N THR A 116 -14.46 9.76 16.51
CA THR A 116 -15.55 10.75 16.47
C THR A 116 -15.38 11.84 17.57
N ALA A 117 -14.95 11.45 18.77
CA ALA A 117 -14.78 12.39 19.91
C ALA A 117 -13.68 13.43 19.66
N VAL A 118 -12.66 13.10 18.87
CA VAL A 118 -11.48 13.95 18.62
C VAL A 118 -11.44 14.55 17.22
N LYS A 119 -12.54 14.50 16.48
CA LYS A 119 -12.59 14.94 15.08
C LYS A 119 -12.20 16.41 14.85
N HIS A 120 -12.32 17.26 15.87
CA HIS A 120 -11.94 18.68 15.80
C HIS A 120 -10.60 18.98 16.49
N GLU A 121 -9.82 17.96 16.83
CA GLU A 121 -8.48 18.10 17.39
C GLU A 121 -7.42 18.02 16.28
N LEU A 122 -6.25 18.61 16.57
CA LEU A 122 -5.10 18.59 15.66
C LEU A 122 -4.36 17.26 15.76
N PRO A 123 -4.00 16.62 14.62
CA PRO A 123 -3.29 15.35 14.61
C PRO A 123 -1.91 15.35 15.26
N SER A 124 -1.30 16.53 15.43
CA SER A 124 -0.04 16.68 16.18
C SER A 124 -0.12 16.21 17.62
N GLY A 125 -1.32 16.27 18.24
CA GLY A 125 -1.61 15.72 19.58
C GLY A 125 -1.97 14.25 19.63
N PHE A 126 -2.10 13.59 18.47
CA PHE A 126 -2.55 12.20 18.38
C PHE A 126 -1.42 11.20 18.67
N SER A 127 -1.80 10.03 19.20
CA SER A 127 -0.89 8.89 19.21
C SER A 127 -0.54 8.45 17.77
N LYS A 128 0.58 7.75 17.60
CA LYS A 128 0.98 7.20 16.27
C LYS A 128 -0.13 6.37 15.63
N GLY A 129 -0.85 5.57 16.41
CA GLY A 129 -1.97 4.77 15.91
C GLY A 129 -3.15 5.64 15.44
N MET A 130 -3.47 6.73 16.14
CA MET A 130 -4.51 7.68 15.69
C MET A 130 -4.08 8.44 14.43
N GLN A 131 -2.82 8.81 14.32
CA GLN A 131 -2.27 9.44 13.11
C GLN A 131 -2.33 8.46 11.92
N GLN A 132 -2.02 7.18 12.13
CA GLN A 132 -2.15 6.14 11.11
C GLN A 132 -3.61 5.98 10.68
N LYS A 133 -4.56 5.93 11.63
CA LYS A 133 -6.00 5.88 11.33
C LYS A 133 -6.46 7.07 10.46
N LEU A 134 -5.97 8.28 10.72
CA LEU A 134 -6.27 9.44 9.88
C LEU A 134 -5.84 9.21 8.42
N MET A 135 -4.63 8.69 8.19
CA MET A 135 -4.15 8.39 6.83
C MET A 135 -5.04 7.35 6.13
N LEU A 136 -5.44 6.29 6.87
CA LEU A 136 -6.36 5.28 6.35
C LEU A 136 -7.70 5.91 5.99
N MET A 137 -8.28 6.72 6.88
CA MET A 137 -9.57 7.38 6.64
C MET A 137 -9.55 8.27 5.40
N GLN A 138 -8.50 9.05 5.17
CA GLN A 138 -8.35 9.87 3.97
C GLN A 138 -8.33 9.00 2.70
N ALA A 139 -7.57 7.90 2.70
CA ALA A 139 -7.49 7.00 1.56
C ALA A 139 -8.84 6.32 1.25
N PHE A 140 -9.53 5.80 2.28
CA PHE A 140 -10.83 5.16 2.09
C PHE A 140 -11.96 6.14 1.77
N LEU A 141 -11.88 7.39 2.27
CA LEU A 141 -12.81 8.45 1.89
C LEU A 141 -12.74 8.73 0.38
N ALA A 142 -11.52 8.73 -0.17
CA ALA A 142 -11.27 9.02 -1.57
C ALA A 142 -11.80 7.95 -2.54
N LYS A 143 -11.96 6.69 -2.09
CA LYS A 143 -12.39 5.53 -2.91
C LYS A 143 -11.71 5.46 -4.29
N PRO A 144 -10.39 5.41 -4.36
CA PRO A 144 -9.66 5.37 -5.63
C PRO A 144 -9.86 4.03 -6.35
N ASP A 145 -9.36 3.96 -7.60
CA ASP A 145 -9.25 2.70 -8.33
C ASP A 145 -8.09 1.84 -7.83
N ILE A 146 -7.02 2.49 -7.32
CA ILE A 146 -5.83 1.80 -6.81
C ILE A 146 -5.44 2.34 -5.44
N TYR A 147 -5.18 1.43 -4.50
CA TYR A 147 -4.53 1.73 -3.23
C TYR A 147 -3.06 1.31 -3.30
N ILE A 148 -2.15 2.23 -3.01
CA ILE A 148 -0.71 1.95 -2.80
C ILE A 148 -0.41 2.14 -1.33
N ILE A 149 0.10 1.10 -0.68
CA ILE A 149 0.18 1.04 0.78
C ILE A 149 1.57 0.58 1.20
N ASP A 150 2.25 1.40 1.99
CA ASP A 150 3.59 1.08 2.52
C ASP A 150 3.52 0.78 4.02
N GLU A 151 3.76 -0.48 4.39
CA GLU A 151 3.82 -1.00 5.77
C GLU A 151 2.62 -0.60 6.66
N PRO A 152 1.37 -0.88 6.25
CA PRO A 152 0.18 -0.27 6.85
C PRO A 152 -0.14 -0.73 8.27
N PHE A 153 0.40 -1.87 8.70
CA PHE A 153 0.07 -2.48 10.00
C PHE A 153 0.87 -1.90 11.17
N ILE A 154 1.91 -1.12 10.88
CA ILE A 154 2.76 -0.52 11.91
C ILE A 154 1.96 0.51 12.70
N GLY A 155 1.90 0.32 14.02
CA GLY A 155 1.22 1.24 14.95
C GLY A 155 -0.29 1.02 15.11
N LEU A 156 -0.90 0.11 14.36
CA LEU A 156 -2.29 -0.28 14.56
C LEU A 156 -2.42 -1.31 15.70
N ASP A 157 -3.45 -1.14 16.52
CA ASP A 157 -3.88 -2.17 17.46
C ASP A 157 -4.58 -3.35 16.72
N PRO A 158 -4.76 -4.52 17.36
CA PRO A 158 -5.35 -5.69 16.71
C PRO A 158 -6.75 -5.46 16.15
N ILE A 159 -7.58 -4.63 16.81
CA ILE A 159 -8.94 -4.33 16.36
C ILE A 159 -8.88 -3.48 15.09
N SER A 160 -8.06 -2.43 15.10
CA SER A 160 -7.83 -1.57 13.94
C SER A 160 -7.19 -2.31 12.77
N THR A 161 -6.28 -3.27 13.04
CA THR A 161 -5.70 -4.15 12.02
C THR A 161 -6.77 -5.01 11.35
N LYS A 162 -7.68 -5.59 12.14
CA LYS A 162 -8.79 -6.39 11.60
C LYS A 162 -9.74 -5.54 10.75
N LEU A 163 -10.16 -4.38 11.29
CA LEU A 163 -11.01 -3.42 10.56
C LEU A 163 -10.38 -3.03 9.22
N PHE A 164 -9.10 -2.62 9.25
CA PHE A 164 -8.37 -2.23 8.04
C PHE A 164 -8.31 -3.37 7.01
N THR A 165 -8.05 -4.60 7.46
CA THR A 165 -8.03 -5.79 6.60
C THR A 165 -9.41 -6.02 5.94
N ASP A 166 -10.49 -5.91 6.71
CA ASP A 166 -11.86 -6.06 6.20
C ASP A 166 -12.20 -4.97 5.18
N MET A 167 -11.76 -3.74 5.42
CA MET A 167 -11.93 -2.63 4.47
C MET A 167 -11.16 -2.87 3.16
N LEU A 168 -9.93 -3.41 3.22
CA LEU A 168 -9.18 -3.77 2.00
C LEU A 168 -9.89 -4.85 1.19
N ILE A 169 -10.45 -5.87 1.86
CA ILE A 169 -11.22 -6.92 1.19
C ILE A 169 -12.48 -6.33 0.53
N ALA A 170 -13.19 -5.45 1.21
CA ALA A 170 -14.37 -4.78 0.65
C ALA A 170 -14.01 -3.90 -0.56
N GLU A 171 -12.89 -3.18 -0.53
CA GLU A 171 -12.42 -2.39 -1.67
C GLU A 171 -11.98 -3.27 -2.85
N LYS A 172 -11.32 -4.39 -2.58
CA LYS A 172 -11.03 -5.42 -3.59
C LYS A 172 -12.33 -5.94 -4.23
N GLU A 173 -13.34 -6.27 -3.44
CA GLU A 173 -14.65 -6.72 -3.94
C GLU A 173 -15.37 -5.64 -4.76
N ARG A 174 -15.17 -4.36 -4.44
CA ARG A 174 -15.63 -3.21 -5.24
C ARG A 174 -14.95 -3.16 -6.61
N GLY A 175 -13.80 -3.82 -6.78
CA GLY A 175 -13.00 -3.81 -8.00
C GLY A 175 -11.75 -2.94 -7.90
N ALA A 176 -11.42 -2.37 -6.75
CA ALA A 176 -10.16 -1.65 -6.59
C ALA A 176 -8.96 -2.62 -6.64
N GLY A 177 -7.87 -2.16 -7.23
CA GLY A 177 -6.57 -2.82 -7.14
C GLY A 177 -5.80 -2.34 -5.91
N ILE A 178 -5.05 -3.22 -5.27
CA ILE A 178 -4.29 -2.87 -4.07
C ILE A 178 -2.86 -3.37 -4.23
N LEU A 179 -1.89 -2.46 -4.16
CA LEU A 179 -0.48 -2.78 -4.02
C LEU A 179 -0.06 -2.53 -2.58
N MET A 180 0.25 -3.57 -1.84
CA MET A 180 0.64 -3.48 -0.44
C MET A 180 2.08 -3.94 -0.24
N CYS A 181 2.94 -3.04 0.26
CA CYS A 181 4.29 -3.39 0.69
C CYS A 181 4.27 -3.77 2.17
N THR A 182 4.82 -4.94 2.50
CA THR A 182 4.94 -5.35 3.89
C THR A 182 6.05 -6.39 4.09
N HIS A 183 6.55 -6.45 5.32
CA HIS A 183 7.40 -7.54 5.80
C HIS A 183 6.63 -8.50 6.75
N VAL A 184 5.33 -8.25 6.99
CA VAL A 184 4.45 -9.10 7.82
C VAL A 184 3.84 -10.20 6.95
N LEU A 185 4.59 -11.29 6.77
CA LEU A 185 4.26 -12.36 5.83
C LEU A 185 2.96 -13.09 6.16
N ASP A 186 2.70 -13.36 7.45
CA ASP A 186 1.49 -14.08 7.89
C ASP A 186 0.19 -13.34 7.55
N THR A 187 0.21 -12.01 7.56
CA THR A 187 -0.94 -11.21 7.17
C THR A 187 -1.05 -11.14 5.65
N ALA A 188 0.06 -10.92 4.96
CA ALA A 188 0.09 -10.89 3.49
C ALA A 188 -0.42 -12.20 2.90
N GLU A 189 0.05 -13.35 3.41
CA GLU A 189 -0.37 -14.69 2.95
C GLU A 189 -1.89 -14.89 3.00
N LYS A 190 -2.57 -14.27 3.98
CA LYS A 190 -4.02 -14.44 4.17
C LYS A 190 -4.88 -13.56 3.26
N ILE A 191 -4.35 -12.43 2.80
CA ILE A 191 -5.18 -11.42 2.11
C ILE A 191 -4.73 -11.12 0.68
N CYS A 192 -3.46 -11.39 0.33
CA CYS A 192 -2.94 -11.13 -1.01
C CYS A 192 -3.24 -12.29 -1.96
N ASP A 193 -3.61 -11.94 -3.18
CA ASP A 193 -3.85 -12.90 -4.27
C ASP A 193 -2.56 -13.20 -5.04
N ARG A 194 -1.68 -12.20 -5.12
CA ARG A 194 -0.40 -12.27 -5.87
C ARG A 194 0.72 -11.70 -5.03
N PHE A 195 1.91 -12.25 -5.19
CA PHE A 195 3.11 -11.85 -4.48
C PHE A 195 4.25 -11.48 -5.43
N TYR A 196 4.99 -10.45 -5.05
CA TYR A 196 6.23 -10.02 -5.67
C TYR A 196 7.32 -10.09 -4.59
N LEU A 197 8.21 -11.08 -4.68
CA LEU A 197 9.26 -11.28 -3.69
C LEU A 197 10.50 -10.50 -4.10
N LEU A 198 10.82 -9.47 -3.32
CA LEU A 198 11.92 -8.53 -3.56
C LEU A 198 13.05 -8.76 -2.54
N ASP A 199 14.28 -8.89 -3.03
CA ASP A 199 15.48 -8.89 -2.20
C ASP A 199 16.61 -8.13 -2.89
N GLN A 200 17.36 -7.36 -2.13
CA GLN A 200 18.52 -6.56 -2.60
C GLN A 200 18.24 -5.77 -3.88
N GLY A 201 17.05 -5.20 -4.00
CA GLY A 201 16.64 -4.40 -5.14
C GLY A 201 16.22 -5.16 -6.39
N ALA A 202 16.17 -6.48 -6.35
CA ALA A 202 15.77 -7.33 -7.46
C ALA A 202 14.52 -8.16 -7.13
N LEU A 203 13.67 -8.37 -8.13
CA LEU A 203 12.53 -9.26 -8.03
C LEU A 203 13.00 -10.71 -8.19
N LEU A 204 12.86 -11.52 -7.12
CA LEU A 204 13.30 -12.91 -7.13
C LEU A 204 12.25 -13.83 -7.75
N LEU A 205 11.00 -13.71 -7.32
CA LEU A 205 9.87 -14.51 -7.76
C LEU A 205 8.59 -13.67 -7.73
N GLN A 206 7.64 -14.06 -8.57
CA GLN A 206 6.28 -13.51 -8.57
C GLN A 206 5.26 -14.58 -8.93
N GLY A 207 4.05 -14.45 -8.40
CA GLY A 207 2.92 -15.35 -8.67
C GLY A 207 1.93 -15.43 -7.52
N ALA A 208 0.89 -16.26 -7.68
CA ALA A 208 0.03 -16.69 -6.57
C ALA A 208 0.80 -17.56 -5.59
N LEU A 209 0.27 -17.77 -4.38
CA LEU A 209 0.96 -18.56 -3.36
C LEU A 209 1.28 -19.98 -3.84
N GLU A 210 0.32 -20.62 -4.49
CA GLU A 210 0.46 -21.98 -5.02
C GLU A 210 1.61 -22.08 -6.05
N GLU A 211 1.73 -21.10 -6.95
CA GLU A 211 2.80 -21.03 -7.95
C GLU A 211 4.18 -20.86 -7.28
N LEU A 212 4.24 -20.06 -6.23
CA LEU A 212 5.48 -19.87 -5.45
C LEU A 212 5.87 -21.16 -4.71
N GLN A 213 4.89 -21.86 -4.13
CA GLN A 213 5.10 -23.15 -3.45
C GLN A 213 5.61 -24.22 -4.42
N GLU A 214 5.02 -24.34 -5.59
CA GLU A 214 5.48 -25.28 -6.62
C GLU A 214 6.93 -25.00 -7.05
N ARG A 215 7.30 -23.75 -7.23
CA ARG A 215 8.65 -23.34 -7.68
C ARG A 215 9.73 -23.47 -6.61
N THR A 216 9.37 -23.31 -5.35
CA THR A 216 10.33 -23.26 -4.23
C THR A 216 10.32 -24.51 -3.35
N GLY A 217 9.25 -25.33 -3.40
CA GLY A 217 8.99 -26.41 -2.46
C GLY A 217 8.60 -25.95 -1.05
N GLY A 218 8.36 -24.65 -0.86
CA GLY A 218 7.91 -24.06 0.41
C GLY A 218 6.46 -24.42 0.75
N ARG A 219 6.10 -24.40 2.04
CA ARG A 219 4.74 -24.67 2.51
C ARG A 219 3.98 -23.40 2.88
N SER A 220 4.70 -22.31 3.10
CA SER A 220 4.17 -20.99 3.45
C SER A 220 4.86 -19.91 2.61
N LEU A 221 4.32 -18.70 2.60
CA LEU A 221 4.95 -17.55 1.97
C LEU A 221 6.35 -17.29 2.54
N LEU A 222 6.52 -17.49 3.86
CA LEU A 222 7.82 -17.36 4.52
C LEU A 222 8.83 -18.39 3.99
N ASP A 223 8.43 -19.66 3.84
CA ASP A 223 9.29 -20.70 3.30
C ASP A 223 9.67 -20.39 1.84
N CYS A 224 8.71 -19.96 1.05
CA CYS A 224 8.94 -19.55 -0.35
C CYS A 224 9.94 -18.41 -0.44
N PHE A 225 9.75 -17.35 0.38
CA PHE A 225 10.65 -16.20 0.42
C PHE A 225 12.07 -16.62 0.83
N TYR A 226 12.20 -17.41 1.89
CA TYR A 226 13.50 -17.89 2.36
C TYR A 226 14.23 -18.75 1.33
N SER A 227 13.52 -19.64 0.64
CA SER A 227 14.06 -20.47 -0.43
C SER A 227 14.52 -19.63 -1.62
N ALA A 228 13.74 -18.62 -2.01
CA ALA A 228 14.07 -17.70 -3.10
C ALA A 228 15.36 -16.92 -2.81
N VAL A 229 15.47 -16.35 -1.60
CA VAL A 229 16.68 -15.60 -1.16
C VAL A 229 17.92 -16.50 -1.15
N ARG A 230 17.82 -17.73 -0.64
CA ARG A 230 18.94 -18.68 -0.68
C ARG A 230 19.34 -19.12 -2.07
N GLY A 231 18.37 -19.26 -2.97
CA GLY A 231 18.60 -19.62 -4.36
C GLY A 231 19.34 -18.54 -5.15
N SER A 232 19.10 -17.26 -4.84
CA SER A 232 19.74 -16.11 -5.50
C SER A 232 21.20 -15.86 -5.04
N GLN A 233 21.61 -16.45 -3.92
CA GLN A 233 22.98 -16.30 -3.35
C GLN A 233 23.95 -17.38 -3.85
N ARG A 234 23.49 -18.32 -4.67
CA ARG A 234 24.31 -19.36 -5.32
C ARG A 234 24.57 -19.02 -6.77
#